data_af56cc1867dfadd56ed60a1efe793018
#
_entry.id   af56cc1867dfadd56ed60a1efe793018
#
_cell.length_a   1.000
_cell.length_b   1.000
_cell.length_c   1.000
_cell.angle_alpha   90.00
_cell.angle_beta   90.00
_cell.angle_gamma   90.00
#
_symmetry.space_group_name_H-M   'P 1'
#
loop_
_entity.id
_entity.type
_entity.pdbx_description
1 polymer ?
#
loop_
_entity_poly.entity_id
_entity_poly.type
_entity_poly.pdbx_seq_one_letter_code
_entity_poly.pdbx_strand_id
1 'polypeptide(L)'
;MNGIQAQFVGVELYFDDLEGAKEFYAGTLGLEISDEQVGHHAKFDSGAGFVCLERKGSEPYPSKDKAVLFFEVPDLRAAIAAIGQDRLVQSESRWAVIHDPEGHNICCLKDQPEDAFTD
;
A
#
# COMPACT_ATOMS: atom_id res chain seq x y z
N MET A 1 -25.02 6.13 -7.23
CA MET A 1 -24.38 5.93 -5.95
C MET A 1 -22.94 6.39 -6.00
N ASN A 2 -22.58 7.19 -5.06
CA ASN A 2 -21.28 7.85 -5.12
C ASN A 2 -20.39 7.39 -3.99
N GLY A 3 -19.76 6.26 -4.17
CA GLY A 3 -18.73 5.86 -3.23
C GLY A 3 -17.58 6.84 -3.24
N ILE A 4 -16.52 6.51 -2.50
CA ILE A 4 -15.35 7.39 -2.40
C ILE A 4 -14.48 7.32 -3.65
N GLN A 5 -14.86 6.49 -4.60
CA GLN A 5 -14.18 6.35 -5.89
C GLN A 5 -12.73 5.93 -5.74
N ALA A 6 -12.50 4.95 -4.90
CA ALA A 6 -11.17 4.41 -4.69
C ALA A 6 -10.69 3.70 -5.94
N GLN A 7 -9.43 3.92 -6.29
CA GLN A 7 -8.80 3.30 -7.45
C GLN A 7 -7.64 2.45 -6.99
N PHE A 8 -7.64 1.18 -7.34
CA PHE A 8 -6.58 0.27 -6.93
C PHE A 8 -5.26 0.66 -7.59
N VAL A 9 -4.18 0.75 -6.80
CA VAL A 9 -2.88 1.13 -7.34
C VAL A 9 -1.77 0.15 -6.99
N GLY A 10 -1.97 -0.76 -6.04
CA GLY A 10 -0.90 -1.68 -5.75
C GLY A 10 -1.11 -2.51 -4.51
N VAL A 11 -0.15 -3.38 -4.24
CA VAL A 11 -0.21 -4.28 -3.11
C VAL A 11 1.17 -4.37 -2.47
N GLU A 12 1.17 -4.49 -1.15
CA GLU A 12 2.36 -4.76 -0.36
C GLU A 12 2.26 -6.18 0.17
N LEU A 13 3.30 -6.98 -0.03
CA LEU A 13 3.35 -8.36 0.44
C LEU A 13 4.51 -8.51 1.41
N TYR A 14 4.31 -9.29 2.46
CA TYR A 14 5.31 -9.44 3.52
C TYR A 14 5.90 -10.84 3.50
N PHE A 15 7.23 -10.92 3.58
CA PHE A 15 7.97 -12.16 3.40
C PHE A 15 8.93 -12.42 4.55
N ASP A 16 9.06 -13.69 4.92
CA ASP A 16 10.12 -14.08 5.84
C ASP A 16 11.49 -14.01 5.14
N ASP A 17 11.52 -14.41 3.87
CA ASP A 17 12.74 -14.38 3.06
C ASP A 17 12.59 -13.36 1.94
N LEU A 18 12.89 -12.11 2.28
CA LEU A 18 12.76 -11.02 1.32
C LEU A 18 13.69 -11.18 0.13
N GLU A 19 14.94 -11.64 0.38
CA GLU A 19 15.90 -11.77 -0.71
C GLU A 19 15.48 -12.85 -1.71
N GLY A 20 14.95 -13.97 -1.21
CA GLY A 20 14.42 -14.99 -2.09
C GLY A 20 13.23 -14.52 -2.88
N ALA A 21 12.34 -13.76 -2.25
CA ALA A 21 11.19 -13.20 -2.93
C ALA A 21 11.62 -12.21 -4.01
N LYS A 22 12.59 -11.35 -3.67
CA LYS A 22 13.11 -10.37 -4.63
C LYS A 22 13.72 -11.06 -5.84
N GLU A 23 14.48 -12.12 -5.61
CA GLU A 23 15.08 -12.87 -6.70
C GLU A 23 14.02 -13.48 -7.62
N PHE A 24 12.93 -13.96 -7.04
CA PHE A 24 11.85 -14.51 -7.84
C PHE A 24 11.17 -13.43 -8.68
N TYR A 25 10.80 -12.32 -8.05
CA TYR A 25 10.08 -11.26 -8.77
C TYR A 25 10.95 -10.56 -9.79
N ALA A 26 12.20 -10.24 -9.44
CA ALA A 26 13.09 -9.56 -10.35
C ALA A 26 13.70 -10.53 -11.37
N GLY A 27 14.20 -11.69 -10.89
CA GLY A 27 14.92 -12.62 -11.75
C GLY A 27 14.00 -13.51 -12.55
N THR A 28 13.11 -14.23 -11.89
CA THR A 28 12.25 -15.20 -12.58
C THR A 28 11.14 -14.50 -13.35
N LEU A 29 10.45 -13.55 -12.74
CA LEU A 29 9.36 -12.83 -13.42
C LEU A 29 9.85 -11.69 -14.29
N GLY A 30 11.08 -11.23 -14.08
CA GLY A 30 11.67 -10.18 -14.92
C GLY A 30 11.16 -8.78 -14.63
N LEU A 31 10.64 -8.52 -13.44
CA LEU A 31 10.17 -7.19 -13.09
C LEU A 31 11.34 -6.30 -12.70
N GLU A 32 11.24 -5.02 -13.01
CA GLU A 32 12.28 -4.06 -12.66
C GLU A 32 11.99 -3.39 -11.32
N ILE A 33 13.03 -3.31 -10.50
CA ILE A 33 12.93 -2.62 -9.21
C ILE A 33 12.87 -1.11 -9.47
N SER A 34 11.82 -0.46 -8.98
CA SER A 34 11.67 0.99 -9.10
C SER A 34 12.15 1.73 -7.85
N ASP A 35 12.16 1.04 -6.71
CA ASP A 35 12.61 1.62 -5.45
C ASP A 35 13.00 0.48 -4.52
N GLU A 36 14.06 0.68 -3.75
CA GLU A 36 14.54 -0.40 -2.89
C GLU A 36 15.28 0.15 -1.69
N GLN A 37 15.02 -0.44 -0.53
CA GLN A 37 15.85 -0.29 0.65
C GLN A 37 16.30 -1.68 1.05
N VAL A 38 17.57 -1.97 0.83
CA VAL A 38 18.11 -3.32 1.01
C VAL A 38 17.84 -3.81 2.43
N GLY A 39 17.28 -5.02 2.53
CA GLY A 39 16.92 -5.63 3.79
C GLY A 39 15.55 -5.24 4.31
N HIS A 40 14.88 -4.28 3.70
CA HIS A 40 13.58 -3.79 4.15
C HIS A 40 12.49 -3.98 3.11
N HIS A 41 12.70 -3.47 1.89
CA HIS A 41 11.67 -3.58 0.86
C HIS A 41 12.26 -3.46 -0.54
N ALA A 42 11.50 -3.96 -1.50
CA ALA A 42 11.77 -3.76 -2.92
C ALA A 42 10.44 -3.53 -3.61
N LYS A 43 10.33 -2.42 -4.33
CA LYS A 43 9.12 -2.06 -5.02
C LYS A 43 9.31 -2.21 -6.51
N PHE A 44 8.32 -2.81 -7.16
CA PHE A 44 8.31 -3.02 -8.60
C PHE A 44 7.10 -2.31 -9.19
N ASP A 45 7.32 -1.49 -10.20
CA ASP A 45 6.20 -0.95 -10.98
C ASP A 45 5.85 -1.96 -12.06
N SER A 46 4.56 -2.23 -12.21
CA SER A 46 4.10 -3.21 -13.17
C SER A 46 2.79 -2.73 -13.77
N GLY A 47 2.84 -2.27 -15.01
CA GLY A 47 1.68 -1.75 -15.68
C GLY A 47 1.13 -0.53 -14.94
N ALA A 48 -0.15 -0.57 -14.59
CA ALA A 48 -0.82 0.55 -13.93
C ALA A 48 -0.67 0.53 -12.41
N GLY A 49 0.03 -0.47 -11.86
CA GLY A 49 0.12 -0.61 -10.42
C GLY A 49 1.51 -0.97 -9.96
N PHE A 50 1.63 -1.29 -8.68
CA PHE A 50 2.90 -1.71 -8.12
C PHE A 50 2.74 -2.94 -7.24
N VAL A 51 3.84 -3.66 -7.09
CA VAL A 51 3.98 -4.71 -6.09
C VAL A 51 5.18 -4.32 -5.23
N CYS A 52 4.97 -4.23 -3.93
CA CYS A 52 6.04 -3.91 -3.01
C CYS A 52 6.29 -5.12 -2.12
N LEU A 53 7.52 -5.61 -2.11
CA LEU A 53 7.90 -6.71 -1.25
C LEU A 53 8.52 -6.13 0.02
N GLU A 54 8.01 -6.56 1.18
CA GLU A 54 8.47 -6.06 2.46
C GLU A 54 8.94 -7.21 3.32
N ARG A 55 9.88 -6.94 4.18
CA ARG A 55 10.30 -7.92 5.16
C ARG A 55 9.24 -8.03 6.25
N LYS A 56 8.86 -9.25 6.58
CA LYS A 56 7.88 -9.50 7.62
C LYS A 56 8.37 -8.93 8.94
N GLY A 57 7.48 -8.29 9.67
CA GLY A 57 7.83 -7.65 10.94
C GLY A 57 8.14 -6.18 10.81
N SER A 58 8.22 -5.66 9.59
CA SER A 58 8.48 -4.24 9.37
C SER A 58 7.21 -3.41 9.30
N GLU A 59 6.06 -4.04 9.25
CA GLU A 59 4.79 -3.31 9.20
C GLU A 59 4.55 -2.57 10.50
N PRO A 60 4.18 -1.28 10.43
CA PRO A 60 3.95 -0.48 11.64
C PRO A 60 2.64 -0.79 12.34
N TYR A 61 1.74 -1.53 11.71
CA TYR A 61 0.46 -1.89 12.28
C TYR A 61 0.20 -3.37 12.00
N PRO A 62 -0.23 -4.13 13.02
CA PRO A 62 -0.38 -5.56 12.85
C PRO A 62 -1.55 -5.92 11.94
N SER A 63 -1.40 -7.02 11.24
CA SER A 63 -2.43 -7.59 10.41
C SER A 63 -2.26 -9.09 10.45
N LYS A 64 -3.36 -9.81 10.35
CA LYS A 64 -3.31 -11.26 10.23
C LYS A 64 -2.82 -11.68 8.86
N ASP A 65 -2.98 -10.82 7.89
CA ASP A 65 -2.64 -11.12 6.52
C ASP A 65 -1.25 -10.61 6.21
N LYS A 66 -0.67 -11.16 5.18
CA LYS A 66 0.66 -10.76 4.73
C LYS A 66 0.57 -9.82 3.55
N ALA A 67 -0.47 -9.00 3.52
CA ALA A 67 -0.71 -8.10 2.38
C ALA A 67 -1.42 -6.83 2.84
N VAL A 68 -1.15 -5.74 2.15
CA VAL A 68 -1.86 -4.48 2.29
C VAL A 68 -2.26 -4.03 0.89
N LEU A 69 -3.53 -3.76 0.67
CA LEU A 69 -4.02 -3.23 -0.59
C LEU A 69 -3.93 -1.71 -0.59
N PHE A 70 -3.56 -1.13 -1.72
CA PHE A 70 -3.42 0.31 -1.84
C PHE A 70 -4.42 0.86 -2.84
N PHE A 71 -5.14 1.90 -2.42
CA PHE A 71 -6.11 2.60 -3.27
C PHE A 71 -5.84 4.09 -3.21
N GLU A 72 -5.95 4.76 -4.35
CA GLU A 72 -5.94 6.22 -4.38
C GLU A 72 -7.37 6.73 -4.28
N VAL A 73 -7.55 7.80 -3.52
CA VAL A 73 -8.86 8.44 -3.37
C VAL A 73 -8.71 9.92 -3.67
N PRO A 74 -9.73 10.53 -4.28
CA PRO A 74 -9.62 11.96 -4.63
C PRO A 74 -9.59 12.89 -3.41
N ASP A 75 -10.23 12.50 -2.33
CA ASP A 75 -10.31 13.32 -1.12
C ASP A 75 -10.17 12.40 0.08
N LEU A 76 -8.99 12.40 0.68
CA LEU A 76 -8.70 11.48 1.77
C LEU A 76 -9.58 11.74 2.99
N ARG A 77 -9.82 13.00 3.33
CA ARG A 77 -10.69 13.32 4.47
C ARG A 77 -12.11 12.84 4.26
N ALA A 78 -12.63 13.07 3.06
CA ALA A 78 -13.97 12.62 2.73
C ALA A 78 -14.05 11.10 2.75
N ALA A 79 -13.00 10.42 2.27
CA ALA A 79 -12.95 8.97 2.29
C ALA A 79 -12.97 8.44 3.73
N ILE A 80 -12.17 9.03 4.61
CA ILE A 80 -12.14 8.61 6.00
C ILE A 80 -13.50 8.82 6.66
N ALA A 81 -14.13 9.95 6.38
CA ALA A 81 -15.45 10.23 6.94
C ALA A 81 -16.49 9.23 6.45
N ALA A 82 -16.43 8.87 5.18
CA ALA A 82 -17.38 7.90 4.61
C ALA A 82 -17.14 6.50 5.15
N ILE A 83 -15.89 6.12 5.37
CA ILE A 83 -15.54 4.80 5.88
C ILE A 83 -15.89 4.67 7.35
N GLY A 84 -15.62 5.71 8.14
CA GLY A 84 -15.92 5.73 9.56
C GLY A 84 -14.69 5.64 10.42
N GLN A 85 -14.71 6.39 11.53
CA GLN A 85 -13.58 6.47 12.43
C GLN A 85 -13.26 5.14 13.12
N ASP A 86 -14.28 4.31 13.32
CA ASP A 86 -14.08 3.03 13.99
C ASP A 86 -13.29 2.04 13.14
N ARG A 87 -13.13 2.28 11.85
CA ARG A 87 -12.28 1.46 10.98
C ARG A 87 -10.89 2.04 10.80
N LEU A 88 -10.67 3.26 11.25
CA LEU A 88 -9.40 3.94 11.05
C LEU A 88 -8.34 3.38 11.97
N VAL A 89 -7.21 2.93 11.39
CA VAL A 89 -6.07 2.41 12.14
C VAL A 89 -5.05 3.51 12.37
N GLN A 90 -4.73 4.26 11.33
CA GLN A 90 -3.72 5.30 11.39
C GLN A 90 -3.97 6.30 10.26
N SER A 91 -3.72 7.57 10.55
CA SER A 91 -4.00 8.63 9.59
C SER A 91 -2.83 9.60 9.53
N GLU A 92 -2.39 9.90 8.31
CA GLU A 92 -1.38 10.90 8.04
C GLU A 92 -1.92 11.89 7.01
N SER A 93 -1.12 12.89 6.63
CA SER A 93 -1.62 13.91 5.73
C SER A 93 -1.88 13.39 4.32
N ARG A 94 -1.17 12.37 3.88
CA ARG A 94 -1.26 11.86 2.52
C ARG A 94 -1.78 10.44 2.42
N TRP A 95 -1.94 9.78 3.54
CA TRP A 95 -2.43 8.40 3.52
C TRP A 95 -3.10 8.08 4.84
N ALA A 96 -3.90 7.04 4.81
CA ALA A 96 -4.54 6.50 6.00
C ALA A 96 -4.67 5.00 5.83
N VAL A 97 -4.53 4.28 6.93
CA VAL A 97 -4.76 2.84 6.93
C VAL A 97 -6.09 2.59 7.63
N ILE A 98 -6.92 1.81 6.97
CA ILE A 98 -8.20 1.40 7.52
C ILE A 98 -8.29 -0.11 7.52
N HIS A 99 -9.24 -0.64 8.27
CA HIS A 99 -9.57 -2.06 8.24
C HIS A 99 -10.87 -2.26 7.49
N ASP A 100 -10.91 -3.30 6.65
CA ASP A 100 -12.17 -3.71 6.05
C ASP A 100 -12.98 -4.47 7.10
N PRO A 101 -14.18 -4.98 6.78
CA PRO A 101 -15.04 -5.62 7.78
C PRO A 101 -14.40 -6.80 8.50
N GLU A 102 -13.38 -7.45 7.94
CA GLU A 102 -12.75 -8.57 8.58
C GLU A 102 -11.31 -8.31 9.00
N GLY A 103 -10.90 -7.04 8.98
CA GLY A 103 -9.62 -6.65 9.53
C GLY A 103 -8.44 -6.64 8.57
N HIS A 104 -8.67 -6.76 7.28
CA HIS A 104 -7.58 -6.62 6.31
C HIS A 104 -7.13 -5.17 6.26
N ASN A 105 -5.83 -4.95 6.20
CA ASN A 105 -5.29 -3.60 6.09
C ASN A 105 -5.46 -3.06 4.68
N ILE A 106 -5.98 -1.85 4.59
CA ILE A 106 -6.12 -1.13 3.34
C ILE A 106 -5.52 0.25 3.53
N CYS A 107 -4.61 0.63 2.65
CA CYS A 107 -4.00 1.95 2.67
C CYS A 107 -4.65 2.82 1.61
N CYS A 108 -5.24 3.92 2.04
CA CYS A 108 -5.82 4.91 1.14
C CYS A 108 -4.82 6.04 0.95
N LEU A 109 -4.49 6.30 -0.31
CA LEU A 109 -3.54 7.35 -0.67
C LEU A 109 -4.30 8.53 -1.21
N LYS A 110 -3.83 9.72 -0.88
CA LYS A 110 -4.41 10.93 -1.44
C LYS A 110 -3.99 11.06 -2.89
N ASP A 111 -4.97 11.25 -3.77
CA ASP A 111 -4.73 11.47 -5.18
C ASP A 111 -4.34 12.92 -5.37
N GLN A 112 -3.07 13.20 -5.66
CA GLN A 112 -2.57 14.56 -5.80
C GLN A 112 -1.68 14.69 -7.01
N PRO A 113 -1.63 15.89 -7.58
CA PRO A 113 -0.62 16.19 -8.59
C PRO A 113 0.77 15.98 -8.00
N GLU A 114 1.69 15.63 -8.85
CA GLU A 114 3.04 15.29 -8.43
C GLU A 114 3.71 16.41 -7.62
N ASP A 115 3.49 17.65 -8.03
CA ASP A 115 4.10 18.78 -7.34
C ASP A 115 3.54 18.98 -5.94
N ALA A 116 2.41 18.40 -5.62
CA ALA A 116 1.84 18.50 -4.28
C ALA A 116 2.64 17.68 -3.26
N PHE A 117 3.52 16.82 -3.71
CA PHE A 117 4.34 16.00 -2.82
C PHE A 117 5.63 16.68 -2.40
N THR A 118 5.82 17.92 -2.77
CA THR A 118 7.03 18.64 -2.44
C THR A 118 6.96 19.39 -1.12
N ASP A 119 5.81 19.43 -0.50
CA ASP A 119 5.63 20.15 0.76
C ASP A 119 6.35 19.51 1.94
#